data_ee821079d2c277ea0926195af0aa8244
#
_entry.id   ee821079d2c277ea0926195af0aa8244
#
_cell.length_a   1.000
_cell.length_b   1.000
_cell.length_c   1.000
_cell.angle_alpha   90.00
_cell.angle_beta   90.00
_cell.angle_gamma   90.00
#
_symmetry.space_group_name_H-M   'P 1'
#
loop_
_entity.id
_entity.type
_entity.pdbx_description
1 polymer ?
#
loop_
_entity_poly.entity_id
_entity_poly.type
_entity_poly.pdbx_seq_one_letter_code
_entity_poly.pdbx_strand_id
1 'polypeptide(L)'
;MAIDRKTDLPEAWGITTEMMTHPKPRIPLIEPGHIPEELRPELEPFYSKSVEKWGTVPRFFQMLAHSPVLVEAWQLIDSRVRFGYLKTDPKFLKILQLVIVKTAILNHGSYCTGHNVGLGRTVGLTWDQLDAIEGNDWPKTESLSPREKAAVDWAVAVTKGTARDDDKAFQTLKSYFTNRQIVEITFLCGMWTLSARLTEPFHLDVELPEDRIDFHAKRGPKVSAA
;
A
#
# COMPACT_ATOMS: atom_id res chain seq x y z
N MET A 1 -27.81 -1.43 6.21
CA MET A 1 -27.59 -2.28 5.05
C MET A 1 -26.15 -2.77 5.15
N ALA A 2 -25.90 -4.07 5.24
CA ALA A 2 -24.52 -4.56 5.27
C ALA A 2 -23.89 -4.31 3.90
N ILE A 3 -22.79 -3.59 3.86
CA ILE A 3 -22.02 -3.31 2.63
C ILE A 3 -21.50 -4.64 2.11
N ASP A 4 -21.89 -5.04 0.90
CA ASP A 4 -21.30 -6.19 0.24
C ASP A 4 -19.89 -5.79 -0.26
N ARG A 5 -18.90 -5.99 0.60
CA ARG A 5 -17.49 -5.70 0.31
C ARG A 5 -16.93 -6.44 -0.92
N LYS A 6 -17.72 -7.29 -1.55
CA LYS A 6 -17.33 -7.97 -2.79
C LYS A 6 -17.74 -7.23 -4.06
N THR A 7 -18.77 -6.39 -3.96
CA THR A 7 -19.37 -5.70 -5.12
C THR A 7 -19.30 -4.18 -5.05
N ASP A 8 -19.29 -3.57 -3.85
CA ASP A 8 -19.30 -2.12 -3.66
C ASP A 8 -17.88 -1.59 -3.47
N LEU A 9 -17.22 -1.35 -4.58
CA LEU A 9 -15.77 -1.16 -4.66
C LEU A 9 -15.18 0.05 -3.93
N PRO A 10 -15.73 1.24 -3.78
CA PRO A 10 -15.09 2.24 -2.94
C PRO A 10 -15.14 1.88 -1.46
N GLU A 11 -16.27 1.50 -0.97
CA GLU A 11 -16.51 1.17 0.44
C GLU A 11 -15.89 -0.17 0.83
N ALA A 12 -15.86 -1.13 -0.10
CA ALA A 12 -15.15 -2.40 0.06
C ALA A 12 -13.64 -2.24 0.27
N TRP A 13 -13.09 -1.10 -0.11
CA TRP A 13 -11.68 -0.78 0.03
C TRP A 13 -11.40 0.17 1.20
N GLY A 14 -12.37 0.40 2.07
CA GLY A 14 -12.28 1.36 3.17
C GLY A 14 -12.29 2.82 2.70
N ILE A 15 -12.72 3.08 1.47
CA ILE A 15 -12.85 4.42 0.91
C ILE A 15 -14.26 4.90 1.23
N THR A 16 -14.36 5.86 2.13
CA THR A 16 -15.66 6.48 2.45
C THR A 16 -16.02 7.54 1.42
N THR A 17 -17.31 7.88 1.34
CA THR A 17 -17.80 8.99 0.49
C THR A 17 -17.08 10.30 0.86
N GLU A 18 -16.75 10.53 2.14
CA GLU A 18 -15.98 11.69 2.59
C GLU A 18 -14.57 11.72 1.98
N MET A 19 -13.90 10.57 1.87
CA MET A 19 -12.58 10.44 1.25
C MET A 19 -12.60 10.74 -0.26
N MET A 20 -13.76 10.62 -0.91
CA MET A 20 -13.94 10.89 -2.34
C MET A 20 -14.46 12.29 -2.65
N THR A 21 -14.76 13.10 -1.64
CA THR A 21 -15.42 14.39 -1.82
C THR A 21 -14.47 15.59 -1.80
N HIS A 22 -13.17 15.39 -1.71
CA HIS A 22 -12.24 16.51 -1.88
C HIS A 22 -12.29 17.02 -3.33
N PRO A 23 -12.63 18.28 -3.54
CA PRO A 23 -13.01 18.77 -4.86
C PRO A 23 -11.85 18.77 -5.86
N LYS A 24 -10.61 18.87 -5.41
CA LYS A 24 -9.41 18.81 -6.29
C LYS A 24 -8.13 18.59 -5.46
N PRO A 25 -7.12 17.91 -6.01
CA PRO A 25 -5.77 17.94 -5.47
C PRO A 25 -5.27 19.37 -5.32
N ARG A 26 -4.50 19.67 -4.26
CA ARG A 26 -3.93 21.02 -4.04
C ARG A 26 -2.85 21.40 -5.04
N ILE A 27 -2.24 20.41 -5.68
CA ILE A 27 -1.34 20.60 -6.82
C ILE A 27 -1.92 19.86 -8.03
N PRO A 28 -1.76 20.39 -9.26
CA PRO A 28 -2.25 19.72 -10.46
C PRO A 28 -1.52 18.38 -10.63
N LEU A 29 -2.24 17.36 -11.07
CA LEU A 29 -1.64 16.09 -11.42
C LEU A 29 -1.03 16.18 -12.82
N ILE A 30 0.15 15.59 -13.03
CA ILE A 30 0.71 15.45 -14.37
C ILE A 30 0.13 14.18 -14.98
N GLU A 31 -0.91 14.37 -15.80
CA GLU A 31 -1.63 13.25 -16.43
C GLU A 31 -0.84 12.67 -17.61
N PRO A 32 -1.05 11.38 -17.97
CA PRO A 32 -0.31 10.72 -19.05
C PRO A 32 -0.37 11.45 -20.40
N GLY A 33 -1.49 12.10 -20.72
CA GLY A 33 -1.67 12.84 -21.97
C GLY A 33 -1.11 14.27 -21.95
N HIS A 34 -0.67 14.76 -20.79
CA HIS A 34 -0.33 16.18 -20.57
C HIS A 34 1.01 16.35 -19.86
N ILE A 35 1.99 15.50 -20.18
CA ILE A 35 3.35 15.61 -19.63
C ILE A 35 4.02 16.87 -20.20
N PRO A 36 4.50 17.80 -19.34
CA PRO A 36 5.31 18.94 -19.78
C PRO A 36 6.52 18.48 -20.62
N GLU A 37 6.84 19.23 -21.66
CA GLU A 37 7.86 18.81 -22.64
C GLU A 37 9.23 18.61 -21.98
N GLU A 38 9.58 19.47 -21.03
CA GLU A 38 10.83 19.39 -20.27
C GLU A 38 10.93 18.15 -19.36
N LEU A 39 9.80 17.57 -18.92
CA LEU A 39 9.75 16.38 -18.07
C LEU A 39 9.52 15.08 -18.86
N ARG A 40 9.19 15.19 -20.14
CA ARG A 40 8.84 14.06 -21.00
C ARG A 40 9.94 12.99 -21.08
N PRO A 41 11.23 13.34 -21.26
CA PRO A 41 12.29 12.35 -21.35
C PRO A 41 12.37 11.43 -20.11
N GLU A 42 12.08 11.97 -18.93
CA GLU A 42 12.17 11.24 -17.67
C GLU A 42 10.86 10.49 -17.34
N LEU A 43 9.70 11.08 -17.61
CA LEU A 43 8.40 10.54 -17.20
C LEU A 43 7.77 9.58 -18.21
N GLU A 44 7.91 9.82 -19.50
CA GLU A 44 7.22 9.04 -20.54
C GLU A 44 7.57 7.53 -20.49
N PRO A 45 8.84 7.11 -20.28
CA PRO A 45 9.17 5.70 -20.15
C PRO A 45 8.49 5.02 -18.94
N PHE A 46 8.35 5.75 -17.83
CA PHE A 46 7.65 5.26 -16.66
C PHE A 46 6.13 5.21 -16.90
N TYR A 47 5.55 6.25 -17.46
CA TYR A 47 4.11 6.34 -17.72
C TYR A 47 3.65 5.25 -18.70
N SER A 48 4.40 5.04 -19.78
CA SER A 48 4.10 3.97 -20.74
C SER A 48 4.09 2.59 -20.08
N LYS A 49 5.09 2.28 -19.25
CA LYS A 49 5.13 1.02 -18.49
C LYS A 49 4.02 0.91 -17.45
N SER A 50 3.64 2.03 -16.82
CA SER A 50 2.56 2.07 -15.85
C SER A 50 1.21 1.75 -16.51
N VAL A 51 0.92 2.40 -17.64
CA VAL A 51 -0.29 2.15 -18.43
C VAL A 51 -0.31 0.71 -18.94
N GLU A 52 0.79 0.20 -19.46
CA GLU A 52 0.89 -1.19 -19.90
C GLU A 52 0.59 -2.18 -18.76
N LYS A 53 1.09 -1.91 -17.57
CA LYS A 53 1.02 -2.83 -16.43
C LYS A 53 -0.29 -2.73 -15.67
N TRP A 54 -0.83 -1.53 -15.51
CA TRP A 54 -1.96 -1.22 -14.62
C TRP A 54 -3.17 -0.62 -15.33
N GLY A 55 -3.08 -0.36 -16.62
CA GLY A 55 -4.12 0.33 -17.39
C GLY A 55 -4.11 1.86 -17.24
N THR A 56 -3.41 2.37 -16.24
CA THR A 56 -3.33 3.80 -15.92
C THR A 56 -2.01 4.14 -15.20
N VAL A 57 -1.78 5.43 -14.99
CA VAL A 57 -0.76 5.92 -14.06
C VAL A 57 -1.46 6.29 -12.75
N PRO A 58 -1.12 5.66 -11.62
CA PRO A 58 -1.71 6.01 -10.34
C PRO A 58 -1.55 7.49 -10.01
N ARG A 59 -2.57 8.12 -9.44
CA ARG A 59 -2.54 9.55 -9.06
C ARG A 59 -1.36 9.91 -8.16
N PHE A 60 -0.95 8.98 -7.32
CA PHE A 60 0.27 9.13 -6.52
C PHE A 60 1.51 9.42 -7.37
N PHE A 61 1.69 8.71 -8.46
CA PHE A 61 2.81 8.95 -9.38
C PHE A 61 2.60 10.19 -10.24
N GLN A 62 1.36 10.51 -10.60
CA GLN A 62 1.05 11.78 -11.28
C GLN A 62 1.36 12.99 -10.40
N MET A 63 1.18 12.86 -9.08
CA MET A 63 1.59 13.87 -8.09
C MET A 63 3.11 13.92 -7.93
N LEU A 64 3.78 12.78 -7.75
CA LEU A 64 5.24 12.72 -7.62
C LEU A 64 5.97 13.17 -8.88
N ALA A 65 5.32 13.15 -10.04
CA ALA A 65 5.89 13.49 -11.33
C ALA A 65 6.39 14.94 -11.42
N HIS A 66 5.96 15.83 -10.51
CA HIS A 66 6.59 17.15 -10.35
C HIS A 66 8.07 17.06 -9.96
N SER A 67 8.52 15.89 -9.49
CA SER A 67 9.91 15.56 -9.19
C SER A 67 10.21 14.17 -9.72
N PRO A 68 10.61 14.01 -11.00
CA PRO A 68 10.82 12.70 -11.63
C PRO A 68 11.74 11.77 -10.84
N VAL A 69 12.76 12.31 -10.17
CA VAL A 69 13.66 11.54 -9.30
C VAL A 69 12.92 10.82 -8.17
N LEU A 70 11.81 11.39 -7.65
CA LEU A 70 11.00 10.73 -6.63
C LEU A 70 10.17 9.59 -7.20
N VAL A 71 9.71 9.71 -8.44
CA VAL A 71 9.02 8.63 -9.17
C VAL A 71 9.96 7.44 -9.35
N GLU A 72 11.18 7.71 -9.84
CA GLU A 72 12.19 6.68 -10.06
C GLU A 72 12.59 5.99 -8.75
N ALA A 73 12.94 6.77 -7.73
CA ALA A 73 13.35 6.26 -6.42
C ALA A 73 12.25 5.41 -5.77
N TRP A 74 11.01 5.90 -5.78
CA TRP A 74 9.87 5.15 -5.24
C TRP A 74 9.64 3.84 -5.98
N GLN A 75 9.62 3.90 -7.30
CA GLN A 75 9.43 2.71 -8.14
C GLN A 75 10.53 1.67 -7.93
N LEU A 76 11.79 2.11 -7.87
CA LEU A 76 12.92 1.22 -7.64
C LEU A 76 12.78 0.48 -6.31
N ILE A 77 12.50 1.21 -5.24
CA ILE A 77 12.36 0.65 -3.89
C ILE A 77 11.16 -0.31 -3.85
N ASP A 78 9.99 0.15 -4.27
CA ASP A 78 8.76 -0.64 -4.22
C ASP A 78 8.87 -1.94 -5.03
N SER A 79 9.47 -1.86 -6.23
CA SER A 79 9.67 -3.03 -7.09
C SER A 79 10.67 -4.03 -6.51
N ARG A 80 11.70 -3.57 -5.80
CA ARG A 80 12.78 -4.42 -5.29
C ARG A 80 12.50 -4.95 -3.89
N VAL A 81 11.98 -4.11 -3.00
CA VAL A 81 11.73 -4.48 -1.60
C VAL A 81 10.39 -5.20 -1.45
N ARG A 82 9.30 -4.64 -1.97
CA ARG A 82 7.96 -5.25 -1.85
C ARG A 82 7.73 -6.32 -2.90
N PHE A 83 7.64 -5.91 -4.17
CA PHE A 83 7.30 -6.82 -5.27
C PHE A 83 8.41 -7.78 -5.67
N GLY A 84 9.64 -7.58 -5.19
CA GLY A 84 10.73 -8.55 -5.35
C GLY A 84 10.39 -9.94 -4.80
N TYR A 85 9.48 -10.00 -3.82
CA TYR A 85 9.02 -11.26 -3.21
C TYR A 85 7.88 -11.95 -3.95
N LEU A 86 7.31 -11.33 -4.99
CA LEU A 86 6.15 -11.91 -5.70
C LEU A 86 6.38 -13.33 -6.20
N LYS A 87 7.60 -13.65 -6.64
CA LYS A 87 7.95 -14.98 -7.16
C LYS A 87 8.79 -15.80 -6.18
N THR A 88 9.50 -15.15 -5.26
CA THR A 88 10.50 -15.80 -4.42
C THR A 88 9.98 -16.17 -3.03
N ASP A 89 9.13 -15.34 -2.43
CA ASP A 89 8.45 -15.60 -1.15
C ASP A 89 7.10 -14.88 -1.10
N PRO A 90 6.06 -15.39 -1.78
CA PRO A 90 4.73 -14.78 -1.77
C PRO A 90 4.11 -14.68 -0.37
N LYS A 91 4.48 -15.58 0.55
CA LYS A 91 4.00 -15.54 1.95
C LYS A 91 4.57 -14.31 2.67
N PHE A 92 5.82 -13.98 2.43
CA PHE A 92 6.41 -12.77 3.00
C PHE A 92 5.85 -11.51 2.34
N LEU A 93 5.63 -11.50 1.03
CA LEU A 93 4.93 -10.40 0.35
C LEU A 93 3.55 -10.12 0.99
N LYS A 94 2.79 -11.17 1.31
CA LYS A 94 1.51 -11.03 2.01
C LYS A 94 1.67 -10.34 3.37
N ILE A 95 2.71 -10.70 4.14
CA ILE A 95 3.03 -10.06 5.42
C ILE A 95 3.41 -8.59 5.22
N LEU A 96 4.25 -8.29 4.24
CA LEU A 96 4.60 -6.91 3.92
C LEU A 96 3.35 -6.08 3.58
N GLN A 97 2.42 -6.67 2.84
CA GLN A 97 1.18 -6.01 2.49
C GLN A 97 0.28 -5.75 3.71
N LEU A 98 0.22 -6.71 4.64
CA LEU A 98 -0.50 -6.55 5.91
C LEU A 98 0.08 -5.39 6.75
N VAL A 99 1.40 -5.33 6.86
CA VAL A 99 2.14 -4.23 7.52
C VAL A 99 1.84 -2.88 6.87
N ILE A 100 1.86 -2.83 5.55
CA ILE A 100 1.56 -1.61 4.78
C ILE A 100 0.15 -1.11 5.06
N VAL A 101 -0.85 -1.98 4.99
CA VAL A 101 -2.25 -1.61 5.27
C VAL A 101 -2.38 -1.09 6.69
N LYS A 102 -1.81 -1.79 7.69
CA LYS A 102 -1.86 -1.31 9.08
C LYS A 102 -1.18 0.03 9.27
N THR A 103 -0.03 0.24 8.64
CA THR A 103 0.69 1.53 8.69
C THR A 103 -0.14 2.65 8.06
N ALA A 104 -0.78 2.39 6.92
CA ALA A 104 -1.65 3.36 6.25
C ALA A 104 -2.83 3.78 7.15
N ILE A 105 -3.51 2.81 7.76
CA ILE A 105 -4.62 3.04 8.70
C ILE A 105 -4.16 3.91 9.89
N LEU A 106 -3.04 3.58 10.51
CA LEU A 106 -2.50 4.32 11.67
C LEU A 106 -2.10 5.76 11.33
N ASN A 107 -1.72 6.02 10.10
CA ASN A 107 -1.40 7.36 9.60
C ASN A 107 -2.61 8.12 9.04
N HIS A 108 -3.82 7.53 9.12
CA HIS A 108 -5.03 8.08 8.51
C HIS A 108 -4.88 8.36 7.00
N GLY A 109 -4.05 7.54 6.31
CA GLY A 109 -3.76 7.68 4.90
C GLY A 109 -4.86 7.05 4.04
N SER A 110 -5.85 7.84 3.65
CA SER A 110 -7.03 7.40 2.89
C SER A 110 -6.65 6.79 1.54
N TYR A 111 -5.86 7.51 0.76
CA TYR A 111 -5.33 7.03 -0.53
C TYR A 111 -4.53 5.73 -0.36
N CYS A 112 -3.61 5.72 0.61
CA CYS A 112 -2.77 4.56 0.87
C CYS A 112 -3.58 3.34 1.31
N THR A 113 -4.58 3.53 2.18
CA THR A 113 -5.44 2.45 2.68
C THR A 113 -6.26 1.87 1.52
N GLY A 114 -6.94 2.70 0.74
CA GLY A 114 -7.76 2.25 -0.38
C GLY A 114 -6.99 1.40 -1.39
N HIS A 115 -5.83 1.89 -1.84
CA HIS A 115 -4.99 1.14 -2.78
C HIS A 115 -4.44 -0.17 -2.19
N ASN A 116 -3.98 -0.14 -0.94
CA ASN A 116 -3.29 -1.28 -0.37
C ASN A 116 -4.23 -2.35 0.16
N VAL A 117 -5.47 -2.04 0.50
CA VAL A 117 -6.52 -3.04 0.76
C VAL A 117 -6.78 -3.85 -0.51
N GLY A 118 -7.04 -3.18 -1.65
CA GLY A 118 -7.23 -3.84 -2.94
C GLY A 118 -6.05 -4.75 -3.32
N LEU A 119 -4.83 -4.20 -3.27
CA LEU A 119 -3.62 -4.98 -3.54
C LEU A 119 -3.43 -6.13 -2.54
N GLY A 120 -3.77 -5.93 -1.27
CA GLY A 120 -3.73 -6.97 -0.25
C GLY A 120 -4.60 -8.17 -0.61
N ARG A 121 -5.79 -7.92 -1.14
CA ARG A 121 -6.67 -8.98 -1.64
C ARG A 121 -6.04 -9.78 -2.78
N THR A 122 -5.32 -9.13 -3.68
CA THR A 122 -4.66 -9.84 -4.80
C THR A 122 -3.48 -10.71 -4.37
N VAL A 123 -2.84 -10.39 -3.24
CA VAL A 123 -1.74 -11.20 -2.68
C VAL A 123 -2.20 -12.16 -1.56
N GLY A 124 -3.51 -12.32 -1.39
CA GLY A 124 -4.10 -13.35 -0.54
C GLY A 124 -4.48 -12.92 0.87
N LEU A 125 -4.57 -11.62 1.19
CA LEU A 125 -5.20 -11.17 2.42
C LEU A 125 -6.70 -11.48 2.40
N THR A 126 -7.21 -12.01 3.49
CA THR A 126 -8.66 -12.23 3.66
C THR A 126 -9.33 -10.99 4.25
N TRP A 127 -10.66 -10.90 4.10
CA TRP A 127 -11.41 -9.82 4.74
C TRP A 127 -11.29 -9.90 6.27
N ASP A 128 -11.33 -11.09 6.85
CA ASP A 128 -11.17 -11.27 8.30
C ASP A 128 -9.82 -10.76 8.82
N GLN A 129 -8.75 -10.91 8.02
CA GLN A 129 -7.43 -10.35 8.34
C GLN A 129 -7.43 -8.83 8.27
N LEU A 130 -8.06 -8.26 7.25
CA LEU A 130 -8.17 -6.82 7.06
C LEU A 130 -9.02 -6.18 8.15
N ASP A 131 -10.17 -6.76 8.47
CA ASP A 131 -11.06 -6.29 9.53
C ASP A 131 -10.36 -6.35 10.90
N ALA A 132 -9.62 -7.42 11.17
CA ALA A 132 -8.88 -7.56 12.44
C ALA A 132 -7.83 -6.46 12.62
N ILE A 133 -7.09 -6.09 11.56
CA ILE A 133 -6.08 -5.04 11.67
C ILE A 133 -6.69 -3.63 11.66
N GLU A 134 -7.85 -3.43 11.04
CA GLU A 134 -8.60 -2.18 11.09
C GLU A 134 -9.14 -1.95 12.52
N GLY A 135 -9.87 -2.93 13.06
CA GLY A 135 -10.52 -2.85 14.37
C GLY A 135 -9.59 -2.96 15.57
N ASN A 136 -8.29 -3.14 15.39
CA ASN A 136 -7.32 -3.40 16.47
C ASN A 136 -7.50 -4.76 17.19
N ASP A 137 -8.18 -5.70 16.58
CA ASP A 137 -8.42 -7.03 17.15
C ASP A 137 -7.37 -8.09 16.76
N TRP A 138 -6.36 -7.68 15.99
CA TRP A 138 -5.30 -8.58 15.51
C TRP A 138 -4.61 -9.42 16.61
N PRO A 139 -4.43 -8.95 17.86
CA PRO A 139 -3.79 -9.78 18.89
C PRO A 139 -4.61 -11.00 19.25
N LYS A 140 -5.95 -10.90 19.19
CA LYS A 140 -6.91 -11.93 19.62
C LYS A 140 -7.46 -12.78 18.49
N THR A 141 -7.41 -12.29 17.25
CA THR A 141 -8.00 -13.00 16.10
C THR A 141 -7.27 -14.31 15.80
N GLU A 142 -8.01 -15.30 15.32
CA GLU A 142 -7.45 -16.55 14.77
C GLU A 142 -7.12 -16.42 13.27
N SER A 143 -7.57 -15.36 12.61
CA SER A 143 -7.32 -15.14 11.18
C SER A 143 -5.87 -14.78 10.86
N LEU A 144 -5.08 -14.35 11.86
CA LEU A 144 -3.66 -14.05 11.74
C LEU A 144 -2.80 -15.10 12.45
N SER A 145 -1.82 -15.62 11.76
CA SER A 145 -0.80 -16.48 12.35
C SER A 145 0.07 -15.70 13.36
N PRO A 146 0.76 -16.39 14.30
CA PRO A 146 1.68 -15.73 15.22
C PRO A 146 2.76 -14.89 14.52
N ARG A 147 3.24 -15.35 13.36
CA ARG A 147 4.21 -14.62 12.51
C ARG A 147 3.62 -13.32 11.96
N GLU A 148 2.38 -13.34 11.49
CA GLU A 148 1.68 -12.16 10.99
C GLU A 148 1.39 -11.17 12.12
N LYS A 149 0.95 -11.66 13.28
CA LYS A 149 0.75 -10.83 14.49
C LYS A 149 2.02 -10.11 14.91
N ALA A 150 3.16 -10.80 14.95
CA ALA A 150 4.44 -10.20 15.30
C ALA A 150 4.83 -9.07 14.33
N ALA A 151 4.55 -9.22 13.03
CA ALA A 151 4.81 -8.17 12.05
C ALA A 151 3.88 -6.96 12.22
N VAL A 152 2.60 -7.20 12.55
CA VAL A 152 1.63 -6.12 12.82
C VAL A 152 1.97 -5.38 14.11
N ASP A 153 2.32 -6.09 15.19
CA ASP A 153 2.76 -5.48 16.46
C ASP A 153 3.96 -4.56 16.24
N TRP A 154 4.96 -5.04 15.48
CA TRP A 154 6.12 -4.23 15.14
C TRP A 154 5.76 -3.02 14.28
N ALA A 155 4.89 -3.18 13.30
CA ALA A 155 4.41 -2.07 12.47
C ALA A 155 3.70 -1.00 13.31
N VAL A 156 2.91 -1.40 14.30
CA VAL A 156 2.26 -0.48 15.25
C VAL A 156 3.30 0.26 16.09
N ALA A 157 4.28 -0.45 16.65
CA ALA A 157 5.33 0.15 17.46
C ALA A 157 6.16 1.16 16.67
N VAL A 158 6.58 0.80 15.45
CA VAL A 158 7.35 1.69 14.55
C VAL A 158 6.53 2.92 14.18
N THR A 159 5.29 2.72 13.74
CA THR A 159 4.43 3.82 13.26
C THR A 159 4.07 4.80 14.38
N LYS A 160 3.88 4.29 15.61
CA LYS A 160 3.61 5.13 16.80
C LYS A 160 4.86 5.72 17.45
N GLY A 161 6.05 5.38 16.97
CA GLY A 161 7.32 5.87 17.51
C GLY A 161 7.72 5.22 18.86
N THR A 162 7.11 4.09 19.22
CA THR A 162 7.40 3.39 20.50
C THR A 162 8.39 2.24 20.34
N ALA A 163 8.78 1.88 19.11
CA ALA A 163 9.61 0.73 18.80
C ALA A 163 11.00 0.77 19.47
N ARG A 164 11.51 1.98 19.80
CA ARG A 164 12.83 2.14 20.42
C ARG A 164 12.98 1.38 21.73
N ASP A 165 11.91 1.39 22.53
CA ASP A 165 11.95 0.86 23.90
C ASP A 165 11.08 -0.41 24.03
N ASP A 166 10.61 -0.98 22.90
CA ASP A 166 9.80 -2.18 22.85
C ASP A 166 10.65 -3.42 22.52
N ASP A 167 11.54 -3.78 23.44
CA ASP A 167 12.38 -4.98 23.32
C ASP A 167 11.57 -6.25 23.15
N LYS A 168 10.41 -6.33 23.79
CA LYS A 168 9.54 -7.52 23.73
C LYS A 168 9.01 -7.72 22.30
N ALA A 169 8.47 -6.67 21.68
CA ALA A 169 8.00 -6.75 20.29
C ALA A 169 9.15 -7.08 19.35
N PHE A 170 10.34 -6.47 19.56
CA PHE A 170 11.51 -6.75 18.74
C PHE A 170 11.99 -8.20 18.86
N GLN A 171 12.09 -8.78 20.07
CA GLN A 171 12.49 -10.18 20.26
C GLN A 171 11.46 -11.15 19.67
N THR A 172 10.17 -10.82 19.79
CA THR A 172 9.10 -11.59 19.14
C THR A 172 9.25 -11.57 17.62
N LEU A 173 9.45 -10.39 17.04
CA LEU A 173 9.69 -10.24 15.59
C LEU A 173 10.91 -11.05 15.14
N LYS A 174 12.01 -10.95 15.89
CA LYS A 174 13.28 -11.66 15.60
C LYS A 174 13.15 -13.18 15.63
N SER A 175 12.18 -13.73 16.36
CA SER A 175 11.93 -15.18 16.38
C SER A 175 11.29 -15.71 15.09
N TYR A 176 10.71 -14.83 14.26
CA TYR A 176 10.01 -15.19 13.02
C TYR A 176 10.68 -14.70 11.75
N PHE A 177 11.57 -13.69 11.83
CA PHE A 177 12.09 -13.01 10.66
C PHE A 177 13.62 -12.90 10.70
N THR A 178 14.23 -12.97 9.52
CA THR A 178 15.65 -12.67 9.35
C THR A 178 15.93 -11.19 9.53
N ASN A 179 17.18 -10.81 9.81
CA ASN A 179 17.56 -9.41 9.92
C ASN A 179 17.20 -8.60 8.68
N ARG A 180 17.37 -9.18 7.48
CA ARG A 180 16.94 -8.56 6.22
C ARG A 180 15.44 -8.28 6.22
N GLN A 181 14.62 -9.26 6.55
CA GLN A 181 13.17 -9.11 6.59
C GLN A 181 12.71 -8.08 7.62
N ILE A 182 13.36 -8.03 8.79
CA ILE A 182 13.09 -7.04 9.84
C ILE A 182 13.37 -5.62 9.32
N VAL A 183 14.51 -5.41 8.66
CA VAL A 183 14.86 -4.11 8.07
C VAL A 183 13.84 -3.71 7.00
N GLU A 184 13.44 -4.64 6.13
CA GLU A 184 12.46 -4.37 5.06
C GLU A 184 11.06 -4.08 5.62
N ILE A 185 10.59 -4.80 6.64
CA ILE A 185 9.33 -4.52 7.35
C ILE A 185 9.39 -3.09 7.94
N THR A 186 10.45 -2.78 8.67
CA THR A 186 10.61 -1.48 9.32
C THR A 186 10.69 -0.34 8.29
N PHE A 187 11.45 -0.57 7.21
CA PHE A 187 11.56 0.38 6.10
C PHE A 187 10.20 0.68 5.46
N LEU A 188 9.39 -0.37 5.21
CA LEU A 188 8.06 -0.19 4.61
C LEU A 188 7.10 0.57 5.54
N CYS A 189 7.19 0.41 6.87
CA CYS A 189 6.45 1.26 7.80
C CYS A 189 6.82 2.75 7.60
N GLY A 190 8.12 3.06 7.50
CA GLY A 190 8.59 4.42 7.21
C GLY A 190 8.10 4.94 5.86
N MET A 191 8.19 4.13 4.81
CA MET A 191 7.80 4.47 3.45
C MET A 191 6.30 4.78 3.35
N TRP A 192 5.43 3.98 3.98
CA TRP A 192 3.98 4.24 3.96
C TRP A 192 3.55 5.35 4.91
N THR A 193 4.32 5.60 5.97
CA THR A 193 4.16 6.84 6.76
C THR A 193 4.48 8.06 5.91
N LEU A 194 5.59 8.05 5.16
CA LEU A 194 5.93 9.11 4.20
C LEU A 194 4.83 9.27 3.13
N SER A 195 4.34 8.17 2.57
CA SER A 195 3.27 8.19 1.58
C SER A 195 2.03 8.91 2.09
N ALA A 196 1.56 8.58 3.29
CA ALA A 196 0.41 9.25 3.91
C ALA A 196 0.68 10.76 4.12
N ARG A 197 1.90 11.14 4.53
CA ARG A 197 2.30 12.55 4.69
C ARG A 197 2.45 13.30 3.37
N LEU A 198 2.52 12.61 2.25
CA LEU A 198 2.48 13.22 0.91
C LEU A 198 1.04 13.30 0.38
N THR A 199 0.25 12.24 0.54
CA THR A 199 -1.08 12.15 -0.07
C THR A 199 -2.13 13.00 0.64
N GLU A 200 -2.18 12.94 1.97
CA GLU A 200 -3.21 13.65 2.74
C GLU A 200 -3.11 15.19 2.63
N PRO A 201 -1.94 15.84 2.81
CA PRO A 201 -1.85 17.29 2.67
C PRO A 201 -2.17 17.79 1.27
N PHE A 202 -1.98 16.98 0.24
CA PHE A 202 -2.28 17.36 -1.15
C PHE A 202 -3.71 16.99 -1.58
N HIS A 203 -4.54 16.45 -0.68
CA HIS A 203 -5.90 16.01 -0.97
C HIS A 203 -5.94 15.03 -2.15
N LEU A 204 -5.07 14.02 -2.10
CA LEU A 204 -5.00 13.02 -3.15
C LEU A 204 -6.04 11.95 -2.89
N ASP A 205 -7.13 12.00 -3.66
CA ASP A 205 -8.18 10.98 -3.62
C ASP A 205 -7.81 9.77 -4.48
N VAL A 206 -8.38 8.62 -4.13
CA VAL A 206 -8.27 7.40 -4.92
C VAL A 206 -8.89 7.64 -6.31
N GLU A 207 -8.40 6.94 -7.29
CA GLU A 207 -8.89 7.02 -8.68
C GLU A 207 -10.39 6.78 -8.75
N LEU A 208 -11.05 7.49 -9.65
CA LEU A 208 -12.46 7.26 -9.96
C LEU A 208 -12.67 5.81 -10.44
N PRO A 209 -13.88 5.23 -10.32
CA PRO A 209 -14.14 3.85 -10.71
C PRO A 209 -13.68 3.50 -12.14
N GLU A 210 -13.86 4.44 -13.07
CA GLU A 210 -13.46 4.32 -14.47
C GLU A 210 -11.95 4.35 -14.69
N ASP A 211 -11.19 5.02 -13.80
CA ASP A 211 -9.74 5.20 -13.88
C ASP A 211 -8.99 4.26 -12.93
N ARG A 212 -9.69 3.30 -12.32
CA ARG A 212 -9.08 2.44 -11.31
C ARG A 212 -8.02 1.54 -11.88
N ILE A 213 -6.98 1.37 -11.06
CA ILE A 213 -5.94 0.39 -11.31
C ILE A 213 -6.55 -0.99 -11.32
N ASP A 214 -6.48 -1.66 -12.47
CA ASP A 214 -6.83 -3.06 -12.55
C ASP A 214 -5.70 -3.93 -12.00
N PHE A 215 -5.75 -4.22 -10.72
CA PHE A 215 -4.81 -5.14 -10.09
C PHE A 215 -4.92 -6.58 -10.60
N HIS A 216 -5.96 -6.90 -11.37
CA HIS A 216 -6.22 -8.24 -11.88
C HIS A 216 -5.84 -8.43 -13.35
N ALA A 217 -5.78 -7.35 -14.15
CA ALA A 217 -5.79 -7.45 -15.61
C ALA A 217 -4.55 -8.10 -16.23
N LYS A 218 -3.38 -8.05 -15.60
CA LYS A 218 -2.14 -8.55 -16.24
C LYS A 218 -1.19 -9.30 -15.31
N ARG A 219 -1.63 -9.72 -14.16
CA ARG A 219 -0.80 -10.56 -13.29
C ARG A 219 -1.04 -12.02 -13.57
N GLY A 220 0.05 -12.72 -13.80
CA GLY A 220 0.07 -14.18 -13.90
C GLY A 220 -0.68 -14.90 -12.76
N PRO A 221 -0.79 -16.22 -12.76
CA PRO A 221 -1.79 -16.98 -12.05
C PRO A 221 -2.00 -16.49 -10.64
N LYS A 222 -3.29 -16.30 -10.26
CA LYS A 222 -3.72 -16.02 -8.89
C LYS A 222 -2.92 -16.91 -7.95
N VAL A 223 -2.21 -16.31 -6.99
CA VAL A 223 -1.67 -17.10 -5.88
C VAL A 223 -2.89 -17.72 -5.22
N SER A 224 -3.10 -19.02 -5.45
CA SER A 224 -4.18 -19.75 -4.79
C SER A 224 -3.95 -19.64 -3.29
N ALA A 225 -4.97 -19.21 -2.55
CA ALA A 225 -4.99 -19.34 -1.11
C ALA A 225 -4.83 -20.84 -0.80
N ALA A 226 -3.67 -21.20 -0.25
CA ALA A 226 -3.42 -22.47 0.38
C ALA A 226 -3.30 -22.22 1.88
#